data_17679ed10f59d2bbe8a7c48b6d8739ae
#
_entry.id   17679ed10f59d2bbe8a7c48b6d8739ae
#
_cell.length_a   1.000
_cell.length_b   1.000
_cell.length_c   1.000
_cell.angle_alpha   90.00
_cell.angle_beta   90.00
_cell.angle_gamma   90.00
#
_symmetry.space_group_name_H-M   'P 1'
#
loop_
_entity.id
_entity.type
_entity.pdbx_description
1 polymer ?
#
loop_
_entity_poly.entity_id
_entity_poly.type
_entity_poly.pdbx_seq_one_letter_code
_entity_poly.pdbx_strand_id
1 'polypeptide(L)'
;MGKFINPFTDWGFKHIFGREVDKDILIEFLNDLLAGEHVITDLRIMNNEQMPETALERKVIFDIHCETSNGERIIIEMQNREQPYFKDRTLYYLARSVVDQGIKGVWDYKLAAVYGVFFLNFTLEEGKGTGNKGKFRRDIVLADRETREVFNPKFRQIYI
;
A
#
# COMPACT_ATOMS: atom_id res chain seq x y z
N MET A 1 -21.67 26.66 0.83
CA MET A 1 -20.80 25.67 0.19
C MET A 1 -19.74 25.27 1.19
N GLY A 2 -19.67 23.99 1.56
CA GLY A 2 -18.74 23.51 2.59
C GLY A 2 -17.29 23.71 2.15
N LYS A 3 -16.48 24.21 3.06
CA LYS A 3 -15.03 24.42 2.89
C LYS A 3 -14.21 23.12 3.09
N PHE A 4 -14.85 21.95 3.01
CA PHE A 4 -14.20 20.68 3.28
C PHE A 4 -13.82 19.98 1.98
N ILE A 5 -12.60 19.47 1.94
CA ILE A 5 -12.12 18.61 0.84
C ILE A 5 -12.71 17.22 1.04
N ASN A 6 -13.30 16.66 -0.02
CA ASN A 6 -13.77 15.27 0.02
C ASN A 6 -12.56 14.33 -0.21
N PRO A 7 -12.16 13.52 0.80
CA PRO A 7 -11.02 12.61 0.68
C PRO A 7 -11.26 11.44 -0.29
N PHE A 8 -12.51 11.16 -0.65
CA PHE A 8 -12.87 10.10 -1.61
C PHE A 8 -12.87 10.57 -3.07
N THR A 9 -12.22 11.67 -3.39
CA THR A 9 -11.90 12.04 -4.76
C THR A 9 -10.41 11.89 -4.99
N ASP A 10 -9.99 11.55 -6.20
CA ASP A 10 -8.57 11.42 -6.56
C ASP A 10 -7.77 12.68 -6.18
N TRP A 11 -8.31 13.85 -6.55
CA TRP A 11 -7.71 15.13 -6.20
C TRP A 11 -7.67 15.37 -4.68
N GLY A 12 -8.77 15.10 -3.98
CA GLY A 12 -8.85 15.32 -2.53
C GLY A 12 -7.91 14.41 -1.75
N PHE A 13 -7.85 13.14 -2.14
CA PHE A 13 -6.97 12.15 -1.53
C PHE A 13 -5.50 12.55 -1.68
N LYS A 14 -5.07 12.83 -2.89
CA LYS A 14 -3.70 13.27 -3.20
C LYS A 14 -3.37 14.61 -2.57
N HIS A 15 -4.36 15.50 -2.43
CA HIS A 15 -4.18 16.80 -1.80
C HIS A 15 -3.97 16.70 -0.29
N ILE A 16 -4.63 15.75 0.38
CA ILE A 16 -4.51 15.54 1.83
C ILE A 16 -3.25 14.74 2.19
N PHE A 17 -2.98 13.66 1.45
CA PHE A 17 -1.97 12.67 1.84
C PHE A 17 -0.74 12.62 0.93
N GLY A 18 -0.79 13.19 -0.27
CA GLY A 18 0.24 13.02 -1.29
C GLY A 18 1.21 14.19 -1.44
N ARG A 19 1.18 15.18 -0.56
CA ARG A 19 2.04 16.37 -0.65
C ARG A 19 3.11 16.34 0.44
N GLU A 20 4.34 16.63 0.04
CA GLU A 20 5.48 16.69 0.97
C GLU A 20 5.25 17.70 2.11
N VAL A 21 4.56 18.81 1.83
CA VAL A 21 4.25 19.85 2.83
C VAL A 21 3.28 19.38 3.91
N ASP A 22 2.47 18.36 3.62
CA ASP A 22 1.45 17.81 4.52
C ASP A 22 1.80 16.39 4.98
N LYS A 23 3.04 15.94 4.81
CA LYS A 23 3.48 14.58 5.13
C LYS A 23 3.22 14.18 6.59
N ASP A 24 3.15 15.15 7.51
CA ASP A 24 2.86 14.90 8.92
C ASP A 24 1.47 14.26 9.10
N ILE A 25 0.50 14.67 8.29
CA ILE A 25 -0.86 14.06 8.30
C ILE A 25 -0.78 12.60 7.86
N LEU A 26 0.02 12.32 6.84
CA LEU A 26 0.23 10.95 6.37
C LEU A 26 0.95 10.09 7.41
N ILE A 27 1.97 10.63 8.06
CA ILE A 27 2.72 9.94 9.13
C ILE A 27 1.78 9.61 10.29
N GLU A 28 1.00 10.56 10.77
CA GLU A 28 0.04 10.35 11.86
C GLU A 28 -0.97 9.26 11.49
N PHE A 29 -1.56 9.37 10.31
CA PHE A 29 -2.50 8.36 9.81
C PHE A 29 -1.87 6.94 9.73
N LEU A 30 -0.67 6.81 9.18
CA LEU A 30 0.02 5.53 9.07
C LEU A 30 0.40 4.97 10.45
N ASN A 31 0.80 5.83 11.39
CA ASN A 31 1.09 5.41 12.75
C ASN A 31 -0.15 4.91 13.48
N ASP A 32 -1.30 5.54 13.28
CA ASP A 32 -2.57 5.05 13.82
C ASP A 32 -2.97 3.72 13.19
N LEU A 33 -2.78 3.58 11.88
CA LEU A 33 -3.07 2.35 11.15
C LEU A 33 -2.18 1.18 11.58
N LEU A 34 -0.90 1.45 11.85
CA LEU A 34 0.12 0.46 12.23
C LEU A 34 0.40 0.44 13.73
N ALA A 35 -0.50 1.00 14.53
CA ALA A 35 -0.33 1.14 15.97
C ALA A 35 0.00 -0.19 16.65
N GLY A 36 1.07 -0.17 17.46
CA GLY A 36 1.58 -1.34 18.18
C GLY A 36 2.54 -2.22 17.37
N GLU A 37 2.81 -1.89 16.12
CA GLU A 37 3.72 -2.67 15.26
C GLU A 37 5.01 -1.93 14.96
N HIS A 38 4.89 -0.70 14.45
CA HIS A 38 6.02 0.21 14.28
C HIS A 38 5.61 1.65 14.44
N VAL A 39 6.64 2.51 14.60
CA VAL A 39 6.47 3.95 14.62
C VAL A 39 7.26 4.53 13.44
N ILE A 40 6.53 5.21 12.55
CA ILE A 40 7.09 5.98 11.45
C ILE A 40 7.42 7.37 11.99
N THR A 41 8.68 7.71 12.03
CA THR A 41 9.16 9.02 12.51
C THR A 41 9.32 10.02 11.39
N ASP A 42 9.63 9.56 10.19
CA ASP A 42 9.73 10.37 8.98
C ASP A 42 9.52 9.51 7.73
N LEU A 43 9.07 10.15 6.65
CA LEU A 43 8.96 9.57 5.33
C LEU A 43 9.23 10.62 4.25
N ARG A 44 9.54 10.15 3.04
CA ARG A 44 9.59 10.97 1.83
C ARG A 44 8.56 10.48 0.82
N ILE A 45 7.89 11.40 0.16
CA ILE A 45 7.02 11.08 -0.97
C ILE A 45 7.92 10.76 -2.17
N MET A 46 7.73 9.58 -2.74
CA MET A 46 8.47 9.09 -3.89
C MET A 46 7.76 9.45 -5.19
N ASN A 47 8.46 9.31 -6.32
CA ASN A 47 7.78 9.32 -7.60
C ASN A 47 6.74 8.19 -7.63
N ASN A 48 5.49 8.53 -7.88
CA ASN A 48 4.39 7.58 -7.95
C ASN A 48 4.32 6.84 -9.30
N GLU A 49 5.12 7.22 -10.28
CA GLU A 49 5.21 6.55 -11.57
C GLU A 49 6.41 5.60 -11.60
N GLN A 50 6.14 4.33 -11.80
CA GLN A 50 7.17 3.32 -12.07
C GLN A 50 7.20 3.04 -13.56
N MET A 51 8.30 3.47 -14.19
CA MET A 51 8.51 3.24 -15.62
C MET A 51 8.80 1.77 -15.88
N PRO A 52 8.29 1.21 -16.97
CA PRO A 52 8.64 -0.15 -17.38
C PRO A 52 10.13 -0.23 -17.77
N GLU A 53 10.77 -1.34 -17.42
CA GLU A 53 12.15 -1.60 -17.86
C GLU A 53 12.22 -1.97 -19.35
N THR A 54 11.13 -2.51 -19.87
CA THR A 54 10.99 -2.88 -21.29
C THR A 54 9.72 -2.29 -21.88
N ALA A 55 9.69 -2.14 -23.20
CA ALA A 55 8.51 -1.64 -23.92
C ALA A 55 7.27 -2.57 -23.82
N LEU A 56 7.45 -3.80 -23.36
CA LEU A 56 6.38 -4.80 -23.17
C LEU A 56 5.77 -4.75 -21.77
N GLU A 57 6.42 -4.11 -20.83
CA GLU A 57 5.92 -3.99 -19.46
C GLU A 57 4.92 -2.85 -19.32
N ARG A 58 3.98 -3.03 -18.42
CA ARG A 58 2.98 -2.02 -18.13
C ARG A 58 3.52 -1.01 -17.14
N LYS A 59 3.38 0.28 -17.48
CA LYS A 59 3.61 1.38 -16.52
C LYS A 59 2.69 1.21 -15.31
N VAL A 60 3.24 1.35 -14.13
CA VAL A 60 2.51 1.38 -12.86
C VAL A 60 2.49 2.82 -12.35
N ILE A 61 1.32 3.29 -11.97
CA ILE A 61 1.13 4.60 -11.37
C ILE A 61 0.39 4.37 -10.05
N PHE A 62 1.01 4.79 -8.96
CA PHE A 62 0.42 4.76 -7.62
C PHE A 62 -0.27 6.10 -7.32
N ASP A 63 -1.26 6.08 -6.44
CA ASP A 63 -1.81 7.34 -5.93
C ASP A 63 -0.80 8.04 -5.03
N ILE A 64 -0.24 7.32 -4.07
CA ILE A 64 0.85 7.79 -3.22
C ILE A 64 1.87 6.67 -3.07
N HIS A 65 3.14 6.99 -3.21
CA HIS A 65 4.27 6.11 -2.95
C HIS A 65 5.23 6.83 -2.02
N CYS A 66 5.56 6.22 -0.89
CA CYS A 66 6.48 6.82 0.06
C CYS A 66 7.47 5.78 0.63
N GLU A 67 8.58 6.29 1.14
CA GLU A 67 9.61 5.50 1.80
C GLU A 67 9.87 6.07 3.19
N THR A 68 9.82 5.24 4.20
CA THR A 68 10.10 5.63 5.59
C THR A 68 11.60 5.82 5.83
N SER A 69 11.96 6.46 6.94
CA SER A 69 13.36 6.58 7.36
C SER A 69 14.07 5.24 7.55
N ASN A 70 13.33 4.15 7.77
CA ASN A 70 13.85 2.79 7.87
C ASN A 70 13.98 2.08 6.51
N GLY A 71 13.63 2.76 5.41
CA GLY A 71 13.68 2.22 4.05
C GLY A 71 12.46 1.37 3.66
N GLU A 72 11.42 1.29 4.49
CA GLU A 72 10.19 0.60 4.16
C GLU A 72 9.42 1.37 3.08
N ARG A 73 8.86 0.66 2.13
CA ARG A 73 8.08 1.24 1.03
C ARG A 73 6.60 1.08 1.29
N ILE A 74 5.87 2.16 1.21
CA ILE A 74 4.42 2.18 1.44
C ILE A 74 3.74 2.73 0.18
N ILE A 75 2.85 1.91 -0.36
CA ILE A 75 1.98 2.26 -1.49
C ILE A 75 0.59 2.48 -0.92
N ILE A 76 -0.01 3.62 -1.23
CA ILE A 76 -1.34 3.95 -0.75
C ILE A 76 -2.21 4.26 -1.96
N GLU A 77 -3.35 3.60 -2.04
CA GLU A 77 -4.32 3.68 -3.13
C GLU A 77 -5.71 3.95 -2.60
N MET A 78 -6.46 4.79 -3.28
CA MET A 78 -7.86 5.04 -2.99
C MET A 78 -8.73 4.51 -4.14
N GLN A 79 -9.69 3.65 -3.82
CA GLN A 79 -10.57 3.02 -4.80
C GLN A 79 -12.03 3.31 -4.51
N ASN A 80 -12.67 4.05 -5.41
CA ASN A 80 -14.08 4.42 -5.28
C ASN A 80 -15.05 3.33 -5.72
N ARG A 81 -14.61 2.42 -6.57
CA ARG A 81 -15.46 1.36 -7.14
C ARG A 81 -14.64 0.09 -7.29
N GLU A 82 -15.28 -1.02 -7.07
CA GLU A 82 -14.71 -2.32 -7.39
C GLU A 82 -14.39 -2.41 -8.88
N GLN A 83 -13.22 -2.94 -9.18
CA GLN A 83 -12.76 -3.18 -10.55
C GLN A 83 -12.47 -4.65 -10.73
N PRO A 84 -12.69 -5.20 -11.93
CA PRO A 84 -12.26 -6.55 -12.25
C PRO A 84 -10.78 -6.76 -11.91
N TYR A 85 -10.46 -7.91 -11.34
CA TYR A 85 -9.08 -8.28 -10.98
C TYR A 85 -8.39 -7.32 -10.00
N PHE A 86 -9.18 -6.66 -9.14
CA PHE A 86 -8.61 -5.70 -8.19
C PHE A 86 -7.55 -6.33 -7.28
N LYS A 87 -7.79 -7.55 -6.77
CA LYS A 87 -6.82 -8.27 -5.92
C LYS A 87 -5.52 -8.62 -6.67
N ASP A 88 -5.61 -8.99 -7.94
CA ASP A 88 -4.45 -9.25 -8.78
C ASP A 88 -3.65 -7.98 -9.03
N ARG A 89 -4.35 -6.86 -9.26
CA ARG A 89 -3.71 -5.55 -9.45
C ARG A 89 -2.95 -5.10 -8.20
N THR A 90 -3.55 -5.21 -7.02
CA THR A 90 -2.88 -4.84 -5.77
C THR A 90 -1.66 -5.71 -5.50
N LEU A 91 -1.74 -7.01 -5.77
CA LEU A 91 -0.61 -7.93 -5.70
C LEU A 91 0.51 -7.53 -6.69
N TYR A 92 0.15 -7.23 -7.94
CA TYR A 92 1.10 -6.80 -8.97
C TYR A 92 1.83 -5.51 -8.56
N TYR A 93 1.12 -4.54 -8.00
CA TYR A 93 1.69 -3.27 -7.54
C TYR A 93 2.74 -3.48 -6.44
N LEU A 94 2.43 -4.27 -5.43
CA LEU A 94 3.38 -4.57 -4.38
C LEU A 94 4.57 -5.39 -4.88
N ALA A 95 4.32 -6.40 -5.72
CA ALA A 95 5.38 -7.21 -6.32
C ALA A 95 6.35 -6.34 -7.13
N ARG A 96 5.84 -5.36 -7.89
CA ARG A 96 6.68 -4.41 -8.62
C ARG A 96 7.59 -3.62 -7.68
N SER A 97 7.06 -3.12 -6.56
CA SER A 97 7.85 -2.40 -5.55
C SER A 97 8.90 -3.29 -4.85
N VAL A 98 8.68 -4.61 -4.79
CA VAL A 98 9.70 -5.57 -4.33
C VAL A 98 10.80 -5.70 -5.38
N VAL A 99 10.44 -5.91 -6.65
CA VAL A 99 11.39 -6.09 -7.76
C VAL A 99 12.28 -4.86 -7.93
N ASP A 100 11.72 -3.66 -7.79
CA ASP A 100 12.45 -2.40 -7.93
C ASP A 100 13.50 -2.16 -6.81
N GLN A 101 13.61 -3.04 -5.84
CA GLN A 101 14.70 -3.03 -4.86
C GLN A 101 15.94 -3.78 -5.35
N GLY A 102 15.81 -4.56 -6.42
CA GLY A 102 16.92 -5.30 -7.00
C GLY A 102 18.00 -4.36 -7.56
N ILE A 103 19.24 -4.58 -7.18
CA ILE A 103 20.39 -3.85 -7.69
C ILE A 103 21.27 -4.75 -8.56
N LYS A 104 21.91 -4.17 -9.57
CA LYS A 104 22.88 -4.91 -10.41
C LYS A 104 24.14 -5.22 -9.60
N GLY A 105 24.68 -6.43 -9.79
CA GLY A 105 25.93 -6.87 -9.18
C GLY A 105 25.70 -7.77 -7.95
N VAL A 106 26.64 -7.73 -7.00
CA VAL A 106 26.54 -8.53 -5.78
C VAL A 106 25.47 -7.92 -4.85
N TRP A 107 24.47 -8.70 -4.54
CA TRP A 107 23.37 -8.31 -3.65
C TRP A 107 23.01 -9.48 -2.72
N ASP A 108 22.82 -9.21 -1.46
CA ASP A 108 22.50 -10.19 -0.42
C ASP A 108 21.01 -10.53 -0.31
N TYR A 109 20.19 -10.02 -1.23
CA TYR A 109 18.72 -10.16 -1.24
C TYR A 109 18.02 -9.61 0.01
N LYS A 110 18.65 -8.67 0.72
CA LYS A 110 18.05 -7.99 1.87
C LYS A 110 16.99 -6.99 1.39
N LEU A 111 15.75 -7.42 1.39
CA LEU A 111 14.60 -6.57 1.05
C LEU A 111 14.20 -5.67 2.23
N ALA A 112 13.86 -4.44 1.92
CA ALA A 112 13.02 -3.62 2.80
C ALA A 112 11.56 -4.09 2.72
N ALA A 113 10.78 -3.81 3.76
CA ALA A 113 9.36 -4.14 3.76
C ALA A 113 8.57 -3.31 2.73
N VAL A 114 7.54 -3.92 2.17
CA VAL A 114 6.59 -3.27 1.25
C VAL A 114 5.18 -3.45 1.80
N TYR A 115 4.54 -2.33 2.08
CA TYR A 115 3.16 -2.28 2.58
C TYR A 115 2.27 -1.62 1.52
N GLY A 116 1.12 -2.26 1.23
CA GLY A 116 0.06 -1.64 0.44
C GLY A 116 -1.10 -1.28 1.34
N VAL A 117 -1.53 -0.03 1.34
CA VAL A 117 -2.71 0.46 2.05
C VAL A 117 -3.76 0.84 1.02
N PHE A 118 -4.89 0.17 1.05
CA PHE A 118 -5.96 0.30 0.06
C PHE A 118 -7.23 0.81 0.74
N PHE A 119 -7.57 2.08 0.49
CA PHE A 119 -8.83 2.69 0.90
C PHE A 119 -9.93 2.30 -0.07
N LEU A 120 -10.96 1.64 0.43
CA LEU A 120 -12.05 1.16 -0.40
C LEU A 120 -13.36 1.87 -0.04
N ASN A 121 -13.98 2.49 -1.03
CA ASN A 121 -15.35 3.00 -0.90
C ASN A 121 -16.38 1.94 -1.34
N PHE A 122 -16.07 0.66 -1.10
CA PHE A 122 -16.92 -0.50 -1.36
C PHE A 122 -16.48 -1.67 -0.47
N THR A 123 -17.35 -2.64 -0.30
CA THR A 123 -17.02 -3.86 0.45
C THR A 123 -16.38 -4.88 -0.48
N LEU A 124 -15.19 -5.37 -0.13
CA LEU A 124 -14.59 -6.51 -0.83
C LEU A 124 -15.48 -7.73 -0.68
N GLU A 125 -15.91 -8.33 -1.80
CA GLU A 125 -16.68 -9.56 -1.77
C GLU A 125 -15.91 -10.66 -1.04
N GLU A 126 -16.59 -11.27 -0.10
CA GLU A 126 -16.10 -12.46 0.60
C GLU A 126 -16.38 -13.69 -0.25
N GLY A 127 -15.36 -14.54 -0.42
CA GLY A 127 -15.63 -15.91 -0.82
C GLY A 127 -16.64 -16.54 0.15
N LYS A 128 -17.47 -17.48 -0.30
CA LYS A 128 -18.56 -18.16 0.45
C LYS A 128 -18.06 -18.89 1.71
N GLY A 129 -17.50 -18.19 2.65
CA GLY A 129 -16.93 -18.73 3.86
C GLY A 129 -16.72 -17.67 4.92
N THR A 130 -17.72 -17.47 5.73
CA THR A 130 -17.67 -17.20 7.17
C THR A 130 -16.63 -16.22 7.74
N GLY A 131 -17.11 -15.25 8.44
CA GLY A 131 -16.41 -14.68 9.59
C GLY A 131 -15.89 -13.27 9.47
N ASN A 132 -15.92 -12.64 8.30
CA ASN A 132 -15.41 -11.28 8.13
C ASN A 132 -16.48 -10.21 7.84
N LYS A 133 -17.74 -10.53 7.97
CA LYS A 133 -18.81 -9.53 7.83
C LYS A 133 -18.64 -8.41 8.84
N GLY A 134 -18.45 -7.19 8.33
CA GLY A 134 -18.37 -5.99 9.15
C GLY A 134 -16.97 -5.65 9.69
N LYS A 135 -15.91 -6.34 9.30
CA LYS A 135 -14.55 -5.89 9.64
C LYS A 135 -14.18 -4.67 8.83
N PHE A 136 -13.84 -3.61 9.51
CA PHE A 136 -13.35 -2.36 8.91
C PHE A 136 -11.99 -2.52 8.23
N ARG A 137 -11.12 -3.39 8.78
CA ARG A 137 -9.75 -3.59 8.31
C ARG A 137 -9.49 -5.07 8.02
N ARG A 138 -8.76 -5.33 6.94
CA ARG A 138 -8.22 -6.65 6.60
C ARG A 138 -6.73 -6.56 6.35
N ASP A 139 -5.99 -7.46 6.96
CA ASP A 139 -4.56 -7.62 6.75
C ASP A 139 -4.28 -8.93 6.01
N ILE A 140 -3.60 -8.83 4.89
CA ILE A 140 -3.18 -9.95 4.06
C ILE A 140 -1.66 -10.04 4.14
N VAL A 141 -1.17 -11.20 4.54
CA VAL A 141 0.26 -11.47 4.76
C VAL A 141 0.67 -12.76 4.07
N LEU A 142 1.98 -12.93 3.87
CA LEU A 142 2.55 -14.22 3.46
C LEU A 142 2.68 -15.12 4.69
N ALA A 143 1.87 -16.17 4.72
CA ALA A 143 1.82 -17.09 5.85
C ALA A 143 1.94 -18.56 5.40
N ASP A 144 2.45 -19.39 6.28
CA ASP A 144 2.42 -20.83 6.10
C ASP A 144 0.97 -21.33 6.04
N ARG A 145 0.68 -22.20 5.09
CA ARG A 145 -0.69 -22.67 4.85
C ARG A 145 -1.22 -23.53 6.00
N GLU A 146 -0.36 -24.31 6.62
CA GLU A 146 -0.75 -25.28 7.65
C GLU A 146 -0.72 -24.65 9.04
N THR A 147 0.40 -24.01 9.40
CA THR A 147 0.60 -23.44 10.74
C THR A 147 -0.07 -22.06 10.90
N ARG A 148 -0.33 -21.35 9.79
CA ARG A 148 -0.83 -19.97 9.77
C ARG A 148 0.16 -18.94 10.31
N GLU A 149 1.38 -19.33 10.60
CA GLU A 149 2.43 -18.41 11.02
C GLU A 149 2.88 -17.53 9.84
N VAL A 150 3.17 -16.26 10.13
CA VAL A 150 3.67 -15.33 9.12
C VAL A 150 5.07 -15.77 8.70
N PHE A 151 5.20 -16.19 7.45
CA PHE A 151 6.47 -16.65 6.88
C PHE A 151 7.44 -15.50 6.61
N ASN A 152 6.93 -14.40 6.06
CA ASN A 152 7.73 -13.20 5.80
C ASN A 152 6.88 -11.94 6.07
N PRO A 153 7.23 -11.15 7.10
CA PRO A 153 6.45 -9.97 7.48
C PRO A 153 6.68 -8.76 6.57
N LYS A 154 7.63 -8.83 5.63
CA LYS A 154 8.02 -7.72 4.77
C LYS A 154 7.09 -7.46 3.59
N PHE A 155 6.04 -8.24 3.44
CA PHE A 155 5.05 -8.08 2.38
C PHE A 155 3.65 -8.13 2.98
N ARG A 156 2.93 -7.01 2.92
CA ARG A 156 1.62 -6.88 3.55
C ARG A 156 0.68 -6.02 2.73
N GLN A 157 -0.58 -6.42 2.69
CA GLN A 157 -1.66 -5.63 2.11
C GLN A 157 -2.69 -5.32 3.20
N ILE A 158 -3.04 -4.05 3.36
CA ILE A 158 -4.01 -3.57 4.34
C ILE A 158 -5.17 -2.94 3.58
N TYR A 159 -6.36 -3.48 3.75
CA TYR A 159 -7.59 -2.98 3.14
C TYR A 159 -8.48 -2.38 4.22
N ILE A 160 -8.94 -1.14 4.02
CA ILE A 160 -9.81 -0.37 4.91
C ILE A 160 -10.92 0.33 4.14
#